data_f4c7df039929aa4dde7d79a92ceb1b5f
#
_entry.id   f4c7df039929aa4dde7d79a92ceb1b5f
#
_cell.length_a   1.000
_cell.length_b   1.000
_cell.length_c   1.000
_cell.angle_alpha   90.00
_cell.angle_beta   90.00
_cell.angle_gamma   90.00
#
_symmetry.space_group_name_H-M   'P 1'
#
loop_
_entity.id
_entity.type
_entity.pdbx_description
1 polymer ?
#
loop_
_entity_poly.entity_id
_entity_poly.type
_entity_poly.pdbx_seq_one_letter_code
_entity_poly.pdbx_strand_id
1 'polypeptide(L)' 'MSQNQSDNKENFMIGPIFENVIVTQCREMKKLLGCEDSYIREFLIKIADKYFL' A
#
# COMPACT_ATOMS: atom_id res chain seq x y z
N MET A 1 -23.26 9.57 4.85
CA MET A 1 -22.74 8.33 5.35
C MET A 1 -23.15 7.14 4.60
N SER A 2 -24.20 7.21 3.89
CA SER A 2 -24.56 6.07 3.09
C SER A 2 -23.47 5.76 2.10
N GLN A 3 -22.81 6.76 1.65
CA GLN A 3 -21.73 6.51 0.74
C GLN A 3 -20.63 5.72 1.41
N ASN A 4 -20.54 5.85 2.71
CA ASN A 4 -19.57 5.07 3.45
C ASN A 4 -19.85 3.60 3.37
N GLN A 5 -21.10 3.25 3.30
CA GLN A 5 -21.41 1.84 3.23
C GLN A 5 -21.01 1.27 1.89
N SER A 6 -21.28 2.01 0.86
CA SER A 6 -20.87 1.59 -0.45
C SER A 6 -19.36 1.48 -0.51
N ASP A 7 -18.71 2.49 0.01
CA ASP A 7 -17.27 2.52 0.00
C ASP A 7 -16.71 1.37 0.82
N ASN A 8 -17.36 1.08 1.93
CA ASN A 8 -16.89 -0.02 2.77
C ASN A 8 -16.95 -1.34 2.06
N LYS A 9 -18.00 -1.54 1.29
CA LYS A 9 -18.10 -2.78 0.54
C LYS A 9 -16.98 -2.89 -0.47
N GLU A 10 -16.74 -1.81 -1.18
CA GLU A 10 -15.68 -1.83 -2.17
C GLU A 10 -14.34 -2.03 -1.51
N ASN A 11 -14.11 -1.36 -0.39
CA ASN A 11 -12.86 -1.50 0.30
C ASN A 11 -12.65 -2.92 0.79
N PHE A 12 -13.75 -3.56 1.18
CA PHE A 12 -13.66 -4.92 1.65
C PHE A 12 -13.13 -5.84 0.55
N MET A 13 -13.50 -5.56 -0.69
CA MET A 13 -13.09 -6.41 -1.80
C MET A 13 -11.83 -5.92 -2.49
N ILE A 14 -11.75 -4.61 -2.70
CA ILE A 14 -10.67 -4.04 -3.50
C ILE A 14 -9.44 -3.76 -2.64
N GLY A 15 -9.66 -3.30 -1.42
CA GLY A 15 -8.56 -2.97 -0.54
C GLY A 15 -7.57 -4.10 -0.34
N PRO A 16 -8.05 -5.30 0.02
CA PRO A 16 -7.14 -6.43 0.20
C PRO A 16 -6.39 -6.79 -1.07
N ILE A 17 -7.02 -6.63 -2.22
CA ILE A 17 -6.36 -6.93 -3.49
C ILE A 17 -5.21 -5.96 -3.72
N PHE A 18 -5.48 -4.66 -3.54
CA PHE A 18 -4.44 -3.67 -3.74
C PHE A 18 -3.35 -3.78 -2.69
N GLU A 19 -3.74 -4.07 -1.47
CA GLU A 19 -2.74 -4.28 -0.42
C GLU A 19 -1.80 -5.40 -0.81
N ASN A 20 -2.34 -6.48 -1.34
CA ASN A 20 -1.55 -7.62 -1.75
C ASN A 20 -0.57 -7.25 -2.85
N VAL A 21 -1.04 -6.47 -3.82
CA VAL A 21 -0.18 -6.00 -4.90
C VAL A 21 0.97 -5.17 -4.34
N ILE A 22 0.65 -4.25 -3.46
CA ILE A 22 1.67 -3.37 -2.89
C ILE A 22 2.68 -4.18 -2.08
N VAL A 23 2.21 -5.11 -1.28
CA VAL A 23 3.10 -5.94 -0.47
C VAL A 23 4.01 -6.76 -1.37
N THR A 24 3.45 -7.33 -2.43
CA THR A 24 4.23 -8.13 -3.36
C THR A 24 5.33 -7.28 -4.01
N GLN A 25 4.98 -6.09 -4.45
CA GLN A 25 5.96 -5.20 -5.05
C GLN A 25 7.04 -4.81 -4.05
N CYS A 26 6.65 -4.56 -2.81
CA CYS A 26 7.63 -4.21 -1.79
C CYS A 26 8.59 -5.36 -1.51
N ARG A 27 8.08 -6.58 -1.52
CA ARG A 27 8.93 -7.75 -1.31
C ARG A 27 9.91 -7.91 -2.45
N GLU A 28 9.46 -7.63 -3.68
CA GLU A 28 10.37 -7.66 -4.82
C GLU A 28 11.45 -6.60 -4.67
N MET A 29 11.08 -5.43 -4.23
CA MET A 29 12.03 -4.36 -4.03
C MET A 29 13.08 -4.76 -2.99
N LYS A 30 12.63 -5.39 -1.90
CA LYS A 30 13.56 -5.87 -0.89
C LYS A 30 14.57 -6.83 -1.49
N LYS A 31 14.12 -7.73 -2.31
CA LYS A 31 14.99 -8.71 -2.94
C LYS A 31 16.01 -8.03 -3.86
N LEU A 32 15.51 -7.13 -4.68
CA LEU A 32 16.37 -6.49 -5.68
C LEU A 32 17.40 -5.56 -5.04
N LEU A 33 16.99 -4.83 -4.02
CA LEU A 33 17.87 -3.85 -3.39
C LEU A 33 18.59 -4.39 -2.17
N GLY A 34 18.15 -5.51 -1.64
CA GLY A 34 18.72 -6.03 -0.42
C GLY A 34 18.48 -5.12 0.77
N CYS A 35 17.37 -4.39 0.75
CA CYS A 35 17.10 -3.44 1.81
C CYS A 35 16.26 -4.05 2.93
N GLU A 36 16.16 -3.31 4.02
CA GLU A 36 15.42 -3.78 5.20
C GLU A 36 14.01 -3.23 5.20
N ASP A 37 13.19 -3.78 6.11
CA ASP A 37 11.81 -3.37 6.23
C ASP A 37 11.67 -1.89 6.53
N SER A 38 12.59 -1.35 7.33
CA SER A 38 12.54 0.07 7.68
C SER A 38 12.69 0.93 6.43
N TYR A 39 13.48 0.50 5.48
CA TYR A 39 13.65 1.24 4.24
C TYR A 39 12.35 1.22 3.44
N ILE A 40 11.68 0.07 3.39
CA ILE A 40 10.41 -0.04 2.69
C ILE A 40 9.38 0.90 3.32
N ARG A 41 9.33 0.91 4.63
CA ARG A 41 8.40 1.77 5.34
C ARG A 41 8.65 3.24 5.00
N GLU A 42 9.89 3.66 5.06
CA GLU A 42 10.22 5.05 4.77
C GLU A 42 9.90 5.40 3.33
N PHE A 43 10.14 4.47 2.43
CA PHE A 43 9.84 4.67 1.03
C PHE A 43 8.36 4.89 0.81
N LEU A 44 7.53 4.08 1.46
CA LEU A 44 6.08 4.22 1.33
C LEU A 44 5.59 5.54 1.92
N ILE A 45 6.16 5.95 3.03
CA ILE A 45 5.80 7.22 3.64
C ILE A 45 6.16 8.37 2.71
N LYS A 46 7.31 8.32 2.08
CA LYS A 46 7.72 9.36 1.16
C LYS A 46 6.77 9.45 -0.03
N ILE A 47 6.35 8.31 -0.54
CA ILE A 47 5.40 8.29 -1.64
C ILE A 47 4.09 8.92 -1.19
N ALA A 48 3.61 8.54 -0.01
CA ALA A 48 2.37 9.10 0.49
C ALA A 48 2.46 10.60 0.64
N ASP A 49 3.56 11.09 1.19
CA ASP A 49 3.75 12.52 1.38
C ASP A 49 3.84 13.27 0.06
N LYS A 50 4.43 12.63 -0.93
CA LYS A 50 4.68 13.29 -2.20
C LYS A 50 3.44 13.35 -3.08
N TYR A 51 2.66 12.29 -3.08
CA TYR A 51 1.55 12.18 -4.03
C TYR A 51 0.17 12.25 -3.40
N PHE A 52 0.06 12.01 -2.11
CA PHE A 52 -1.25 11.87 -1.48
C PHE A 52 -1.38 12.73 -0.24
N LEU A 53 -0.80 13.88 -0.28
CA LEU A 53 -0.85 14.81 0.84
C LEU A 53 -2.23 15.41 1.02
#